data_dcbd9893874fa785df64ad1ed9b64df7
#
_entry.id   dcbd9893874fa785df64ad1ed9b64df7
#
_cell.length_a   1.000
_cell.length_b   1.000
_cell.length_c   1.000
_cell.angle_alpha   90.00
_cell.angle_beta   90.00
_cell.angle_gamma   90.00
#
_symmetry.space_group_name_H-M   'P 1'
#
loop_
_entity.id
_entity.type
_entity.pdbx_description
1 polymer ?
#
loop_
_entity_poly.entity_id
_entity_poly.type
_entity_poly.pdbx_seq_one_letter_code
_entity_poly.pdbx_strand_id
1 'polypeptide(L)'
;MKLSLLAALPLLALAGARPSARSSSIAYVDVSVTTVWTDPSKVRPVDGPALSNPVRIQQWLDTMTVDDFRDLTNSGRTQTQALYGTPVEILGYQDGWYEVAVSGQPTPKNAYGYPGWIPAVQVSFDDRFGALQSSKPFAAVDKVANTTLYRDVWLTEKCIDVAYDTRLPVIGVFGEAVQVAVPGGGSAYIRIFDVSIYDSVKHIPYPTGEDLIRSAKLFLGRPYLWGGTSGYAFDCSGFTHTLYDAHGITVPRDADAQADFTGHGSPVDRADLQLGDLLFYADNTSDPSTIYHVAMYAGDGNMVEAYDSGTPIRVTPVRFNEDYWGAERFLH
;
A
#
# COMPACT_ATOMS: atom_id res chain seq x y z
N MET A 1 42.80 -67.85 11.09
CA MET A 1 42.77 -66.68 10.27
C MET A 1 41.31 -66.49 9.83
N LYS A 2 40.58 -65.50 10.42
CA LYS A 2 39.24 -65.14 10.02
C LYS A 2 39.33 -63.75 9.38
N LEU A 3 39.07 -63.64 8.08
CA LEU A 3 38.90 -62.36 7.39
C LEU A 3 37.49 -61.82 7.66
N SER A 4 37.42 -60.62 8.24
CA SER A 4 36.16 -59.87 8.30
C SER A 4 36.08 -58.96 7.09
N LEU A 5 35.06 -59.16 6.24
CA LEU A 5 34.69 -58.22 5.19
C LEU A 5 33.84 -57.09 5.83
N LEU A 6 34.35 -55.88 5.76
CA LEU A 6 33.53 -54.67 6.00
C LEU A 6 32.80 -54.31 4.71
N ALA A 7 31.49 -54.39 4.74
CA ALA A 7 30.63 -53.89 3.68
C ALA A 7 30.41 -52.38 3.87
N ALA A 8 30.84 -51.58 2.88
CA ALA A 8 30.54 -50.16 2.81
C ALA A 8 29.12 -49.95 2.25
N LEU A 9 28.25 -49.33 3.02
CA LEU A 9 26.93 -48.83 2.55
C LEU A 9 27.12 -47.51 1.77
N PRO A 10 26.47 -47.35 0.63
CA PRO A 10 26.49 -46.06 -0.07
C PRO A 10 25.58 -45.07 0.63
N LEU A 11 26.11 -43.88 0.88
CA LEU A 11 25.34 -42.70 1.28
C LEU A 11 24.42 -42.33 0.12
N LEU A 12 23.09 -42.51 0.28
CA LEU A 12 22.11 -41.92 -0.58
C LEU A 12 22.06 -40.41 -0.27
N ALA A 13 22.56 -39.59 -1.16
CA ALA A 13 22.31 -38.15 -1.15
C ALA A 13 20.81 -37.90 -1.39
N LEU A 14 20.10 -37.40 -0.39
CA LEU A 14 18.76 -36.83 -0.60
C LEU A 14 18.91 -35.61 -1.52
N ALA A 15 18.60 -35.79 -2.79
CA ALA A 15 18.38 -34.70 -3.73
C ALA A 15 17.15 -33.93 -3.20
N GLY A 16 17.39 -32.73 -2.66
CA GLY A 16 16.31 -31.82 -2.28
C GLY A 16 15.42 -31.60 -3.49
N ALA A 17 14.14 -31.94 -3.37
CA ALA A 17 13.13 -31.67 -4.38
C ALA A 17 13.12 -30.16 -4.65
N ARG A 18 13.50 -29.74 -5.87
CA ARG A 18 13.25 -28.39 -6.36
C ARG A 18 11.73 -28.18 -6.32
N PRO A 19 11.24 -27.06 -5.77
CA PRO A 19 9.83 -26.77 -5.85
C PRO A 19 9.45 -26.77 -7.34
N SER A 20 8.37 -27.49 -7.68
CA SER A 20 7.80 -27.48 -9.02
C SER A 20 7.46 -26.04 -9.39
N ALA A 21 7.71 -25.65 -10.64
CA ALA A 21 7.33 -24.35 -11.17
C ALA A 21 5.85 -24.08 -10.81
N ARG A 22 5.58 -23.06 -9.99
CA ARG A 22 4.23 -22.62 -9.66
C ARG A 22 3.57 -22.09 -10.92
N SER A 23 2.29 -22.39 -11.13
CA SER A 23 1.52 -21.98 -12.29
C SER A 23 1.17 -20.49 -12.32
N SER A 24 1.32 -19.77 -11.22
CA SER A 24 1.05 -18.33 -11.09
C SER A 24 2.30 -17.60 -10.61
N SER A 25 2.60 -16.48 -11.28
CA SER A 25 3.60 -15.50 -10.85
C SER A 25 3.00 -14.49 -9.83
N ILE A 26 1.69 -14.56 -9.59
CA ILE A 26 0.97 -13.64 -8.71
C ILE A 26 0.81 -14.27 -7.32
N ALA A 27 1.16 -13.51 -6.29
CA ALA A 27 0.82 -13.77 -4.90
C ALA A 27 -0.03 -12.62 -4.34
N TYR A 28 -0.61 -12.83 -3.17
CA TYR A 28 -1.47 -11.84 -2.50
C TYR A 28 -0.92 -11.52 -1.13
N VAL A 29 -0.90 -10.24 -0.77
CA VAL A 29 -0.47 -9.80 0.56
C VAL A 29 -1.39 -10.43 1.62
N ASP A 30 -0.79 -11.15 2.57
CA ASP A 30 -1.49 -11.92 3.61
C ASP A 30 -1.19 -11.38 5.03
N VAL A 31 -0.95 -10.09 5.12
CA VAL A 31 -0.82 -9.32 6.36
C VAL A 31 -1.53 -7.99 6.20
N SER A 32 -1.90 -7.34 7.31
CA SER A 32 -2.59 -6.04 7.31
C SER A 32 -2.01 -5.05 6.30
N VAL A 33 -0.70 -4.84 6.38
CA VAL A 33 0.08 -4.01 5.47
C VAL A 33 1.48 -4.61 5.38
N THR A 34 1.99 -4.89 4.18
CA THR A 34 3.40 -5.21 3.99
C THR A 34 4.17 -3.96 3.55
N THR A 35 5.34 -3.75 4.14
CA THR A 35 6.29 -2.72 3.67
C THR A 35 7.18 -3.32 2.60
N VAL A 36 7.28 -2.64 1.48
CA VAL A 36 8.13 -3.01 0.35
C VAL A 36 9.48 -2.33 0.53
N TRP A 37 10.51 -3.12 0.71
CA TRP A 37 11.88 -2.68 0.99
C TRP A 37 12.67 -2.50 -0.29
N THR A 38 13.64 -1.59 -0.27
CA THR A 38 14.57 -1.40 -1.41
C THR A 38 15.43 -2.65 -1.61
N ASP A 39 15.86 -3.26 -0.51
CA ASP A 39 16.71 -4.46 -0.50
C ASP A 39 16.57 -5.15 0.87
N PRO A 40 16.62 -6.51 0.94
CA PRO A 40 16.55 -7.23 2.21
C PRO A 40 17.61 -6.83 3.25
N SER A 41 18.78 -6.36 2.80
CA SER A 41 19.85 -5.89 3.70
C SER A 41 19.60 -4.51 4.32
N LYS A 42 18.57 -3.78 3.86
CA LYS A 42 18.24 -2.44 4.35
C LYS A 42 17.44 -2.42 5.66
N VAL A 43 16.98 -3.58 6.13
CA VAL A 43 16.22 -3.68 7.39
C VAL A 43 17.11 -3.47 8.60
N ARG A 44 16.53 -2.92 9.69
CA ARG A 44 17.18 -2.64 10.95
C ARG A 44 16.55 -3.50 12.07
N PRO A 45 17.19 -3.65 13.22
CA PRO A 45 16.59 -4.35 14.37
C PRO A 45 15.23 -3.77 14.80
N VAL A 46 15.03 -2.44 14.70
CA VAL A 46 13.78 -1.75 15.04
C VAL A 46 12.63 -2.13 14.07
N ASP A 47 12.96 -2.61 12.87
CA ASP A 47 11.98 -2.94 11.84
C ASP A 47 11.35 -4.34 12.02
N GLY A 48 11.81 -5.14 13.00
CA GLY A 48 11.30 -6.49 13.27
C GLY A 48 9.76 -6.63 13.28
N PRO A 49 9.00 -5.72 13.91
CA PRO A 49 7.53 -5.77 13.89
C PRO A 49 6.91 -5.64 12.49
N ALA A 50 7.56 -4.93 11.57
CA ALA A 50 7.12 -4.77 10.18
C ALA A 50 7.42 -6.01 9.30
N LEU A 51 8.29 -6.91 9.74
CA LEU A 51 8.76 -8.08 8.97
C LEU A 51 8.04 -9.37 9.33
N SER A 52 7.23 -9.38 10.39
CA SER A 52 6.57 -10.59 10.92
C SER A 52 5.24 -10.90 10.19
N ASN A 53 4.75 -12.12 10.37
CA ASN A 53 3.36 -12.49 10.12
C ASN A 53 2.80 -13.16 11.39
N PRO A 54 1.76 -12.59 12.06
CA PRO A 54 1.11 -11.33 11.69
C PRO A 54 2.04 -10.12 11.83
N VAL A 55 1.87 -9.15 10.92
CA VAL A 55 2.58 -7.87 11.00
C VAL A 55 2.06 -7.04 12.17
N ARG A 56 2.95 -6.29 12.82
CA ARG A 56 2.62 -5.40 13.95
C ARG A 56 2.96 -3.96 13.57
N ILE A 57 2.26 -3.45 12.56
CA ILE A 57 2.55 -2.17 11.94
C ILE A 57 2.47 -1.00 12.93
N GLN A 58 1.43 -0.96 13.78
CA GLN A 58 1.30 0.08 14.80
C GLN A 58 2.46 0.03 15.81
N GLN A 59 2.85 -1.18 16.26
CA GLN A 59 3.99 -1.32 17.16
C GLN A 59 5.29 -0.83 16.51
N TRP A 60 5.48 -1.10 15.22
CA TRP A 60 6.65 -0.60 14.49
C TRP A 60 6.68 0.94 14.49
N LEU A 61 5.58 1.59 14.16
CA LEU A 61 5.48 3.04 14.17
C LEU A 61 5.72 3.62 15.56
N ASP A 62 5.14 3.01 16.60
CA ASP A 62 5.24 3.48 17.99
C ASP A 62 6.65 3.31 18.60
N THR A 63 7.46 2.36 18.09
CA THR A 63 8.81 2.11 18.58
C THR A 63 9.88 2.91 17.87
N MET A 64 9.61 3.44 16.68
CA MET A 64 10.55 4.28 15.95
C MET A 64 10.67 5.67 16.55
N THR A 65 11.89 6.15 16.70
CA THR A 65 12.21 7.55 16.97
C THR A 65 12.06 8.39 15.70
N VAL A 66 12.03 9.72 15.81
CA VAL A 66 12.04 10.62 14.65
C VAL A 66 13.26 10.38 13.76
N ASP A 67 14.41 10.05 14.35
CA ASP A 67 15.63 9.75 13.59
C ASP A 67 15.51 8.41 12.86
N ASP A 68 14.80 7.41 13.42
CA ASP A 68 14.49 6.16 12.74
C ASP A 68 13.56 6.41 11.51
N PHE A 69 12.56 7.27 11.64
CA PHE A 69 11.71 7.68 10.51
C PHE A 69 12.53 8.39 9.42
N ARG A 70 13.40 9.34 9.80
CA ARG A 70 14.28 10.04 8.85
C ARG A 70 15.25 9.11 8.14
N ASP A 71 15.76 8.11 8.83
CA ASP A 71 16.69 7.13 8.28
C ASP A 71 16.02 6.24 7.22
N LEU A 72 14.70 5.99 7.30
CA LEU A 72 13.97 5.32 6.22
C LEU A 72 14.14 6.08 4.89
N THR A 73 14.00 7.41 4.93
CA THR A 73 14.18 8.30 3.77
C THR A 73 15.66 8.42 3.38
N ASN A 74 16.50 8.87 4.31
CA ASN A 74 17.89 9.25 4.03
C ASN A 74 18.77 8.09 3.56
N SER A 75 18.47 6.86 4.04
CA SER A 75 19.16 5.63 3.65
C SER A 75 18.44 4.87 2.53
N GLY A 76 17.30 5.38 2.03
CA GLY A 76 16.51 4.76 0.98
C GLY A 76 16.15 3.31 1.33
N ARG A 77 15.52 3.10 2.51
CA ARG A 77 15.27 1.74 3.03
C ARG A 77 14.00 1.13 2.48
N THR A 78 12.97 1.94 2.32
CA THR A 78 11.64 1.50 1.90
C THR A 78 11.24 2.14 0.58
N GLN A 79 10.37 1.49 -0.16
CA GLN A 79 9.86 1.92 -1.48
C GLN A 79 8.39 2.32 -1.39
N THR A 80 7.54 1.40 -0.91
CA THR A 80 6.10 1.59 -0.79
C THR A 80 5.52 0.62 0.24
N GLN A 81 4.20 0.60 0.38
CA GLN A 81 3.45 -0.42 1.11
C GLN A 81 2.41 -1.06 0.19
N ALA A 82 1.95 -2.27 0.57
CA ALA A 82 0.82 -2.93 -0.06
C ALA A 82 -0.13 -3.46 1.01
N LEU A 83 -1.44 -3.29 0.77
CA LEU A 83 -2.52 -3.61 1.71
C LEU A 83 -2.91 -5.09 1.63
N TYR A 84 -3.60 -5.59 2.65
CA TYR A 84 -4.15 -6.95 2.70
C TYR A 84 -4.96 -7.28 1.44
N GLY A 85 -4.65 -8.40 0.80
CA GLY A 85 -5.28 -8.86 -0.43
C GLY A 85 -4.76 -8.21 -1.72
N THR A 86 -3.83 -7.24 -1.65
CA THR A 86 -3.23 -6.66 -2.85
C THR A 86 -2.45 -7.72 -3.63
N PRO A 87 -2.69 -7.88 -4.95
CA PRO A 87 -1.89 -8.75 -5.79
C PRO A 87 -0.48 -8.17 -5.98
N VAL A 88 0.52 -9.05 -5.95
CA VAL A 88 1.91 -8.73 -6.25
C VAL A 88 2.46 -9.71 -7.29
N GLU A 89 3.08 -9.18 -8.33
CA GLU A 89 3.81 -10.00 -9.29
C GLU A 89 5.15 -10.43 -8.68
N ILE A 90 5.47 -11.72 -8.69
CA ILE A 90 6.73 -12.25 -8.17
C ILE A 90 7.80 -12.15 -9.27
N LEU A 91 8.81 -11.32 -9.04
CA LEU A 91 9.93 -11.09 -9.94
C LEU A 91 11.13 -11.98 -9.58
N GLY A 92 11.32 -12.29 -8.28
CA GLY A 92 12.43 -13.10 -7.80
C GLY A 92 12.23 -13.62 -6.38
N TYR A 93 13.16 -14.44 -5.91
CA TYR A 93 13.21 -14.96 -4.53
C TYR A 93 14.65 -15.08 -4.07
N GLN A 94 14.92 -14.58 -2.86
CA GLN A 94 16.22 -14.70 -2.20
C GLN A 94 16.04 -14.78 -0.69
N ASP A 95 16.58 -15.81 -0.05
CA ASP A 95 16.79 -15.92 1.41
C ASP A 95 15.56 -15.56 2.28
N GLY A 96 14.37 -16.01 1.88
CA GLY A 96 13.13 -15.75 2.61
C GLY A 96 12.42 -14.44 2.22
N TRP A 97 12.86 -13.79 1.12
CA TRP A 97 12.26 -12.60 0.56
C TRP A 97 11.82 -12.82 -0.88
N TYR A 98 10.72 -12.20 -1.27
CA TYR A 98 10.33 -12.07 -2.66
C TYR A 98 10.65 -10.67 -3.18
N GLU A 99 11.29 -10.62 -4.35
CA GLU A 99 11.26 -9.43 -5.18
C GLU A 99 9.91 -9.39 -5.87
N VAL A 100 9.22 -8.26 -5.78
CA VAL A 100 7.84 -8.11 -6.25
C VAL A 100 7.64 -6.82 -7.03
N ALA A 101 6.56 -6.77 -7.83
CA ALA A 101 5.95 -5.53 -8.28
C ALA A 101 4.53 -5.44 -7.71
N VAL A 102 4.23 -4.35 -6.98
CA VAL A 102 2.93 -4.13 -6.34
C VAL A 102 1.93 -3.66 -7.39
N SER A 103 0.91 -4.48 -7.68
CA SER A 103 -0.13 -4.13 -8.63
C SER A 103 -0.94 -2.92 -8.15
N GLY A 104 -1.43 -2.11 -9.10
CA GLY A 104 -2.24 -0.93 -8.79
C GLY A 104 -1.45 0.32 -8.41
N GLN A 105 -0.12 0.25 -8.33
CA GLN A 105 0.77 1.38 -8.08
C GLN A 105 1.62 1.69 -9.32
N PRO A 106 1.12 2.48 -10.28
CA PRO A 106 1.84 2.81 -11.49
C PRO A 106 3.14 3.56 -11.19
N THR A 107 4.19 3.20 -11.92
CA THR A 107 5.52 3.80 -11.79
C THR A 107 6.30 3.59 -13.09
N PRO A 108 7.21 4.49 -13.48
CA PRO A 108 8.11 4.25 -14.60
C PRO A 108 9.17 3.17 -14.32
N LYS A 109 9.32 2.74 -13.04
CA LYS A 109 10.36 1.79 -12.61
C LYS A 109 10.10 0.35 -13.07
N ASN A 110 8.81 -0.05 -13.20
CA ASN A 110 8.43 -1.41 -13.60
C ASN A 110 7.01 -1.43 -14.20
N ALA A 111 6.82 -2.17 -15.31
CA ALA A 111 5.55 -2.24 -16.03
C ALA A 111 4.43 -2.99 -15.28
N TYR A 112 4.76 -3.85 -14.32
CA TYR A 112 3.78 -4.62 -13.54
C TYR A 112 3.31 -3.92 -12.26
N GLY A 113 3.94 -2.81 -11.88
CA GLY A 113 3.65 -2.07 -10.66
C GLY A 113 4.91 -1.67 -9.91
N TYR A 114 4.77 -1.22 -8.67
CA TYR A 114 5.89 -0.66 -7.91
C TYR A 114 6.84 -1.74 -7.39
N PRO A 115 8.14 -1.74 -7.78
CA PRO A 115 9.07 -2.82 -7.48
C PRO A 115 9.71 -2.69 -6.10
N GLY A 116 10.11 -3.83 -5.52
CA GLY A 116 10.94 -3.94 -4.33
C GLY A 116 10.82 -5.30 -3.65
N TRP A 117 11.22 -5.40 -2.39
CA TRP A 117 11.35 -6.66 -1.66
C TRP A 117 10.40 -6.74 -0.47
N ILE A 118 9.75 -7.90 -0.30
CA ILE A 118 8.88 -8.18 0.85
C ILE A 118 9.25 -9.52 1.50
N PRO A 119 9.05 -9.68 2.84
CA PRO A 119 9.23 -10.98 3.48
C PRO A 119 8.29 -12.04 2.90
N ALA A 120 8.82 -13.20 2.54
CA ALA A 120 8.05 -14.28 1.92
C ALA A 120 6.90 -14.78 2.80
N VAL A 121 7.01 -14.62 4.12
CA VAL A 121 5.97 -14.98 5.09
C VAL A 121 4.75 -14.06 5.06
N GLN A 122 4.81 -12.95 4.33
CA GLN A 122 3.75 -11.93 4.26
C GLN A 122 2.87 -12.05 3.02
N VAL A 123 3.07 -13.08 2.20
CA VAL A 123 2.25 -13.33 1.01
C VAL A 123 1.73 -14.76 0.96
N SER A 124 0.62 -14.93 0.30
CA SER A 124 -0.02 -16.21 0.02
C SER A 124 -0.21 -16.40 -1.49
N PHE A 125 0.03 -17.62 -1.97
CA PHE A 125 -0.32 -18.02 -3.34
C PHE A 125 -1.70 -18.69 -3.28
N ASP A 126 -2.72 -17.98 -3.72
CA ASP A 126 -4.11 -18.43 -3.65
C ASP A 126 -4.86 -18.11 -4.95
N ASP A 127 -4.82 -19.05 -5.88
CA ASP A 127 -5.51 -18.93 -7.18
C ASP A 127 -7.04 -18.78 -7.00
N ARG A 128 -7.61 -19.35 -5.93
CA ARG A 128 -9.05 -19.23 -5.64
C ARG A 128 -9.39 -17.81 -5.19
N PHE A 129 -8.57 -17.22 -4.33
CA PHE A 129 -8.74 -15.81 -3.92
C PHE A 129 -8.65 -14.90 -5.13
N GLY A 130 -7.65 -15.09 -6.02
CA GLY A 130 -7.51 -14.33 -7.25
C GLY A 130 -8.71 -14.46 -8.20
N ALA A 131 -9.25 -15.68 -8.34
CA ALA A 131 -10.46 -15.90 -9.14
C ALA A 131 -11.69 -15.18 -8.54
N LEU A 132 -11.82 -15.15 -7.22
CA LEU A 132 -12.89 -14.40 -6.54
C LEU A 132 -12.68 -12.88 -6.70
N GLN A 133 -11.46 -12.38 -6.52
CA GLN A 133 -11.13 -10.96 -6.69
C GLN A 133 -11.46 -10.44 -8.10
N SER A 134 -11.27 -11.29 -9.12
CA SER A 134 -11.55 -10.94 -10.52
C SER A 134 -13.04 -11.05 -10.90
N SER A 135 -13.87 -11.76 -10.14
CA SER A 135 -15.22 -12.13 -10.55
C SER A 135 -16.34 -11.68 -9.60
N LYS A 136 -16.01 -11.26 -8.38
CA LYS A 136 -16.99 -10.88 -7.35
C LYS A 136 -17.00 -9.38 -7.13
N PRO A 137 -18.13 -8.82 -6.66
CA PRO A 137 -18.13 -7.51 -6.01
C PRO A 137 -17.10 -7.48 -4.89
N PHE A 138 -16.59 -6.30 -4.56
CA PHE A 138 -15.66 -6.14 -3.44
C PHE A 138 -16.19 -5.17 -2.40
N ALA A 139 -15.83 -5.42 -1.14
CA ALA A 139 -15.97 -4.48 -0.04
C ALA A 139 -14.68 -3.66 0.04
N ALA A 140 -14.79 -2.33 -0.10
CA ALA A 140 -13.70 -1.38 0.08
C ALA A 140 -13.81 -0.72 1.46
N VAL A 141 -12.72 -0.68 2.22
CA VAL A 141 -12.66 0.09 3.47
C VAL A 141 -12.51 1.57 3.10
N ASP A 142 -13.58 2.33 3.14
CA ASP A 142 -13.62 3.72 2.68
C ASP A 142 -14.30 4.70 3.67
N LYS A 143 -14.76 4.20 4.84
CA LYS A 143 -15.44 5.02 5.85
C LYS A 143 -14.56 5.35 7.06
N VAL A 144 -13.50 4.58 7.28
CA VAL A 144 -12.62 4.66 8.46
C VAL A 144 -11.16 4.46 8.04
N ALA A 145 -10.22 5.00 8.81
CA ALA A 145 -8.79 4.85 8.52
C ALA A 145 -8.32 3.39 8.63
N ASN A 146 -8.84 2.65 9.61
CA ASN A 146 -8.57 1.22 9.81
C ASN A 146 -9.81 0.55 10.42
N THR A 147 -10.02 -0.72 10.14
CA THR A 147 -11.09 -1.56 10.72
C THR A 147 -10.58 -2.97 10.98
N THR A 148 -11.39 -3.79 11.63
CA THR A 148 -11.04 -5.18 11.99
C THR A 148 -11.85 -6.16 11.15
N LEU A 149 -11.20 -7.22 10.67
CA LEU A 149 -11.86 -8.43 10.20
C LEU A 149 -12.10 -9.37 11.37
N TYR A 150 -13.22 -10.08 11.34
CA TYR A 150 -13.66 -11.00 12.38
C TYR A 150 -13.84 -12.42 11.83
N ARG A 151 -13.67 -13.44 12.70
CA ARG A 151 -13.86 -14.85 12.32
C ARG A 151 -15.33 -15.24 12.30
N ASP A 152 -16.19 -14.48 12.96
CA ASP A 152 -17.61 -14.78 13.16
C ASP A 152 -18.53 -13.65 12.68
N VAL A 153 -19.75 -14.02 12.33
CA VAL A 153 -20.78 -13.10 11.81
C VAL A 153 -21.30 -12.10 12.84
N TRP A 154 -21.09 -12.36 14.14
CA TRP A 154 -21.49 -11.44 15.22
C TRP A 154 -20.43 -10.37 15.51
N LEU A 155 -19.29 -10.40 14.78
CA LEU A 155 -18.20 -9.41 14.87
C LEU A 155 -17.60 -9.38 16.29
N THR A 156 -17.37 -10.55 16.90
CA THR A 156 -16.84 -10.67 18.26
C THR A 156 -15.43 -11.21 18.33
N GLU A 157 -15.06 -12.15 17.44
CA GLU A 157 -13.75 -12.78 17.41
C GLU A 157 -12.85 -12.08 16.38
N LYS A 158 -11.98 -11.18 16.84
CA LYS A 158 -11.04 -10.43 15.99
C LYS A 158 -10.07 -11.36 15.28
N CYS A 159 -9.78 -11.07 14.02
CA CYS A 159 -8.84 -11.81 13.18
C CYS A 159 -7.60 -10.96 12.83
N ILE A 160 -7.80 -9.89 12.07
CA ILE A 160 -6.75 -9.00 11.58
C ILE A 160 -7.33 -7.60 11.38
N ASP A 161 -6.53 -6.56 11.62
CA ASP A 161 -6.90 -5.21 11.25
C ASP A 161 -6.50 -4.95 9.79
N VAL A 162 -7.35 -4.22 9.07
CA VAL A 162 -7.13 -3.82 7.68
C VAL A 162 -7.27 -2.31 7.54
N ALA A 163 -6.52 -1.74 6.61
CA ALA A 163 -6.44 -0.30 6.42
C ALA A 163 -7.45 0.22 5.38
N TYR A 164 -7.65 1.53 5.38
CA TYR A 164 -8.35 2.25 4.32
C TYR A 164 -7.88 1.80 2.94
N ASP A 165 -8.80 1.72 2.00
CA ASP A 165 -8.62 1.21 0.63
C ASP A 165 -8.31 -0.29 0.51
N THR A 166 -8.35 -1.07 1.59
CA THR A 166 -8.37 -2.54 1.48
C THR A 166 -9.63 -2.99 0.76
N ARG A 167 -9.47 -3.79 -0.32
CA ARG A 167 -10.55 -4.28 -1.19
C ARG A 167 -10.60 -5.80 -1.17
N LEU A 168 -11.67 -6.38 -0.64
CA LEU A 168 -11.82 -7.83 -0.49
C LEU A 168 -13.07 -8.35 -1.18
N PRO A 169 -13.02 -9.50 -1.90
CA PRO A 169 -14.17 -10.08 -2.59
C PRO A 169 -15.32 -10.38 -1.63
N VAL A 170 -16.51 -9.89 -1.93
CA VAL A 170 -17.73 -10.16 -1.14
C VAL A 170 -18.30 -11.53 -1.52
N ILE A 171 -18.55 -12.36 -0.52
CA ILE A 171 -19.16 -13.69 -0.68
C ILE A 171 -20.49 -13.83 0.05
N GLY A 172 -20.88 -12.85 0.88
CA GLY A 172 -22.17 -12.80 1.54
C GLY A 172 -22.37 -11.51 2.34
N VAL A 173 -23.65 -11.22 2.67
CA VAL A 173 -24.02 -10.10 3.55
C VAL A 173 -25.04 -10.61 4.56
N PHE A 174 -24.80 -10.38 5.85
CA PHE A 174 -25.58 -10.91 6.97
C PHE A 174 -25.82 -9.81 8.01
N GLY A 175 -26.92 -9.08 7.86
CA GLY A 175 -27.22 -7.96 8.74
C GLY A 175 -26.14 -6.87 8.67
N GLU A 176 -25.43 -6.65 9.78
CA GLU A 176 -24.33 -5.66 9.86
C GLU A 176 -22.95 -6.21 9.46
N ALA A 177 -22.87 -7.50 9.10
CA ALA A 177 -21.64 -8.16 8.72
C ALA A 177 -21.59 -8.46 7.22
N VAL A 178 -20.50 -8.05 6.55
CA VAL A 178 -20.17 -8.45 5.18
C VAL A 178 -19.15 -9.57 5.24
N GLN A 179 -19.48 -10.73 4.67
CA GLN A 179 -18.54 -11.84 4.54
C GLN A 179 -17.67 -11.62 3.31
N VAL A 180 -16.36 -11.64 3.50
CA VAL A 180 -15.35 -11.44 2.47
C VAL A 180 -14.42 -12.65 2.37
N ALA A 181 -13.95 -12.95 1.16
CA ALA A 181 -12.85 -13.89 0.97
C ALA A 181 -11.54 -13.24 1.43
N VAL A 182 -10.61 -14.07 1.93
CA VAL A 182 -9.29 -13.63 2.41
C VAL A 182 -8.16 -14.43 1.76
N PRO A 183 -6.97 -13.85 1.57
CA PRO A 183 -5.79 -14.58 1.09
C PRO A 183 -5.46 -15.79 2.00
N GLY A 184 -4.81 -16.82 1.42
CA GLY A 184 -4.50 -18.04 2.16
C GLY A 184 -5.67 -19.00 2.35
N GLY A 185 -6.86 -18.62 1.84
CA GLY A 185 -8.09 -19.41 1.88
C GLY A 185 -8.99 -19.09 3.06
N GLY A 186 -10.29 -19.32 2.84
CA GLY A 186 -11.32 -19.07 3.86
C GLY A 186 -12.05 -17.74 3.67
N SER A 187 -12.63 -17.26 4.77
CA SER A 187 -13.40 -16.02 4.79
C SER A 187 -13.32 -15.36 6.16
N ALA A 188 -13.59 -14.06 6.17
CA ALA A 188 -13.76 -13.28 7.38
C ALA A 188 -14.97 -12.36 7.24
N TYR A 189 -15.32 -11.66 8.31
CA TYR A 189 -16.43 -10.72 8.35
C TYR A 189 -15.93 -9.32 8.67
N ILE A 190 -16.50 -8.33 7.99
CA ILE A 190 -16.21 -6.91 8.22
C ILE A 190 -17.52 -6.18 8.50
N ARG A 191 -17.45 -5.14 9.32
CA ARG A 191 -18.61 -4.31 9.64
C ARG A 191 -19.07 -3.55 8.40
N ILE A 192 -20.36 -3.64 8.05
CA ILE A 192 -20.94 -2.99 6.86
C ILE A 192 -20.81 -1.46 6.90
N PHE A 193 -20.78 -0.87 8.09
CA PHE A 193 -20.67 0.59 8.25
C PHE A 193 -19.25 1.14 8.00
N ASP A 194 -18.23 0.26 7.91
CA ASP A 194 -16.84 0.63 7.68
C ASP A 194 -16.46 0.53 6.19
N VAL A 195 -17.35 -0.03 5.36
CA VAL A 195 -17.07 -0.34 3.95
C VAL A 195 -18.18 0.16 3.03
N SER A 196 -17.83 0.30 1.75
CA SER A 196 -18.78 0.32 0.64
C SER A 196 -18.59 -0.92 -0.22
N ILE A 197 -19.67 -1.40 -0.84
CA ILE A 197 -19.65 -2.57 -1.72
C ILE A 197 -19.85 -2.10 -3.15
N TYR A 198 -18.93 -2.51 -4.03
CA TYR A 198 -18.95 -2.16 -5.44
C TYR A 198 -18.82 -3.40 -6.33
N ASP A 199 -19.57 -3.45 -7.43
CA ASP A 199 -19.47 -4.56 -8.41
C ASP A 199 -18.12 -4.59 -9.12
N SER A 200 -17.50 -3.45 -9.31
CA SER A 200 -16.14 -3.28 -9.84
C SER A 200 -15.64 -1.86 -9.58
N VAL A 201 -14.34 -1.60 -9.79
CA VAL A 201 -13.74 -0.26 -9.67
C VAL A 201 -14.51 0.79 -10.50
N LYS A 202 -15.03 0.41 -11.67
CA LYS A 202 -15.82 1.31 -12.54
C LYS A 202 -17.15 1.73 -11.93
N HIS A 203 -17.63 1.05 -10.89
CA HIS A 203 -18.87 1.38 -10.18
C HIS A 203 -18.64 2.19 -8.91
N ILE A 204 -17.39 2.51 -8.58
CA ILE A 204 -17.08 3.52 -7.57
C ILE A 204 -17.59 4.87 -8.10
N PRO A 205 -18.44 5.60 -7.34
CA PRO A 205 -18.93 6.90 -7.79
C PRO A 205 -17.76 7.86 -8.06
N TYR A 206 -17.81 8.57 -9.18
CA TYR A 206 -16.81 9.58 -9.50
C TYR A 206 -16.80 10.66 -8.40
N PRO A 207 -15.65 10.94 -7.77
CA PRO A 207 -15.61 11.81 -6.61
C PRO A 207 -15.70 13.29 -6.97
N THR A 208 -16.20 14.08 -6.03
CA THR A 208 -15.97 15.52 -5.98
C THR A 208 -14.69 15.84 -5.21
N GLY A 209 -14.20 17.08 -5.31
CA GLY A 209 -13.07 17.50 -4.48
C GLY A 209 -13.39 17.45 -2.98
N GLU A 210 -14.66 17.70 -2.58
CA GLU A 210 -15.10 17.55 -1.19
C GLU A 210 -15.01 16.10 -0.70
N ASP A 211 -15.27 15.12 -1.57
CA ASP A 211 -15.15 13.70 -1.22
C ASP A 211 -13.69 13.34 -0.91
N LEU A 212 -12.75 13.78 -1.76
CA LEU A 212 -11.31 13.60 -1.52
C LEU A 212 -10.85 14.25 -0.21
N ILE A 213 -11.26 15.49 0.04
CA ILE A 213 -10.90 16.20 1.29
C ILE A 213 -11.57 15.57 2.52
N ARG A 214 -12.77 15.01 2.40
CA ARG A 214 -13.42 14.26 3.48
C ARG A 214 -12.61 13.02 3.83
N SER A 215 -12.17 12.27 2.83
CA SER A 215 -11.30 11.11 3.01
C SER A 215 -9.94 11.49 3.61
N ALA A 216 -9.33 12.57 3.13
CA ALA A 216 -8.06 13.09 3.65
C ALA A 216 -8.13 13.41 5.15
N LYS A 217 -9.25 13.95 5.62
CA LYS A 217 -9.47 14.32 7.04
C LYS A 217 -9.49 13.11 7.99
N LEU A 218 -9.72 11.88 7.50
CA LEU A 218 -9.63 10.66 8.31
C LEU A 218 -8.21 10.43 8.85
N PHE A 219 -7.21 11.02 8.23
CA PHE A 219 -5.79 10.75 8.51
C PHE A 219 -5.08 11.89 9.23
N LEU A 220 -5.78 12.99 9.55
CA LEU A 220 -5.17 14.09 10.30
C LEU A 220 -4.55 13.58 11.60
N GLY A 221 -3.30 13.99 11.86
CA GLY A 221 -2.54 13.55 13.02
C GLY A 221 -1.80 12.22 12.85
N ARG A 222 -1.99 11.47 11.75
CA ARG A 222 -1.21 10.27 11.46
C ARG A 222 0.24 10.65 11.13
N PRO A 223 1.22 9.79 11.46
CA PRO A 223 2.62 10.08 11.19
C PRO A 223 2.94 10.04 9.69
N TYR A 224 3.99 10.77 9.31
CA TYR A 224 4.66 10.57 8.03
C TYR A 224 5.52 9.31 8.09
N LEU A 225 5.46 8.48 7.05
CA LEU A 225 6.30 7.30 6.87
C LEU A 225 6.78 7.25 5.43
N TRP A 226 8.09 7.29 5.19
CA TRP A 226 8.63 7.12 3.84
C TRP A 226 8.23 5.76 3.23
N GLY A 227 7.59 5.79 2.07
CA GLY A 227 6.96 4.62 1.44
C GLY A 227 5.54 4.33 1.93
N GLY A 228 4.98 5.09 2.88
CA GLY A 228 3.66 4.83 3.46
C GLY A 228 2.50 5.04 2.48
N THR A 229 1.56 4.08 2.45
CA THR A 229 0.31 4.12 1.67
C THR A 229 -0.86 3.54 2.44
N SER A 230 -0.83 3.57 3.77
CA SER A 230 -1.85 2.90 4.57
C SER A 230 -2.45 3.83 5.62
N GLY A 231 -3.68 3.52 6.08
CA GLY A 231 -4.36 4.26 7.14
C GLY A 231 -3.59 4.37 8.47
N TYR A 232 -2.44 3.72 8.57
CA TYR A 232 -1.51 3.85 9.70
C TYR A 232 -0.55 5.02 9.53
N ALA A 233 0.04 5.20 8.34
CA ALA A 233 1.00 6.25 8.02
C ALA A 233 1.14 6.41 6.50
N PHE A 234 1.51 7.60 6.05
CA PHE A 234 1.69 7.92 4.63
C PHE A 234 2.96 8.72 4.40
N ASP A 235 3.54 8.62 3.20
CA ASP A 235 4.34 9.72 2.65
C ASP A 235 3.46 10.65 1.79
N CYS A 236 4.06 11.68 1.22
CA CYS A 236 3.34 12.72 0.49
C CYS A 236 2.56 12.18 -0.73
N SER A 237 3.23 11.45 -1.60
CA SER A 237 2.65 10.89 -2.82
C SER A 237 1.83 9.63 -2.57
N GLY A 238 2.18 8.82 -1.56
CA GLY A 238 1.35 7.69 -1.11
C GLY A 238 0.02 8.15 -0.53
N PHE A 239 -0.01 9.31 0.13
CA PHE A 239 -1.23 9.93 0.62
C PHE A 239 -2.16 10.32 -0.53
N THR A 240 -1.66 11.08 -1.50
CA THR A 240 -2.46 11.50 -2.66
C THR A 240 -2.87 10.32 -3.54
N HIS A 241 -1.95 9.36 -3.80
CA HIS A 241 -2.24 8.12 -4.50
C HIS A 241 -3.40 7.35 -3.87
N THR A 242 -3.31 7.07 -2.55
CA THR A 242 -4.34 6.29 -1.85
C THR A 242 -5.69 7.00 -1.82
N LEU A 243 -5.71 8.34 -1.66
CA LEU A 243 -6.96 9.10 -1.68
C LEU A 243 -7.65 8.99 -3.04
N TYR A 244 -6.92 9.14 -4.12
CA TYR A 244 -7.48 9.01 -5.47
C TYR A 244 -7.88 7.57 -5.80
N ASP A 245 -7.02 6.58 -5.46
CA ASP A 245 -7.31 5.16 -5.74
C ASP A 245 -8.57 4.68 -5.03
N ALA A 246 -8.77 5.05 -3.76
CA ALA A 246 -9.99 4.71 -3.01
C ALA A 246 -11.28 5.23 -3.67
N HIS A 247 -11.16 6.28 -4.47
CA HIS A 247 -12.25 6.85 -5.27
C HIS A 247 -12.24 6.40 -6.74
N GLY A 248 -11.47 5.35 -7.07
CA GLY A 248 -11.45 4.73 -8.41
C GLY A 248 -10.61 5.47 -9.46
N ILE A 249 -9.83 6.47 -9.04
CA ILE A 249 -8.92 7.23 -9.91
C ILE A 249 -7.49 6.82 -9.59
N THR A 250 -6.85 6.09 -10.51
CA THR A 250 -5.47 5.66 -10.31
C THR A 250 -4.52 6.78 -10.74
N VAL A 251 -3.69 7.25 -9.81
CA VAL A 251 -2.55 8.15 -10.06
C VAL A 251 -1.24 7.43 -9.75
N PRO A 252 -0.09 7.83 -10.34
CA PRO A 252 1.20 7.21 -10.03
C PRO A 252 1.55 7.26 -8.55
N ARG A 253 2.48 6.36 -8.13
CA ARG A 253 2.90 6.25 -6.74
C ARG A 253 3.84 7.38 -6.31
N ASP A 254 4.76 7.81 -7.17
CA ASP A 254 5.78 8.83 -6.87
C ASP A 254 5.31 10.23 -7.29
N ALA A 255 5.73 11.27 -6.58
CA ALA A 255 5.27 12.65 -6.79
C ALA A 255 5.67 13.22 -8.15
N ASP A 256 6.90 12.97 -8.60
CA ASP A 256 7.39 13.36 -9.93
C ASP A 256 6.58 12.68 -11.05
N ALA A 257 6.28 11.40 -10.87
CA ALA A 257 5.44 10.65 -11.81
C ALA A 257 3.97 11.12 -11.80
N GLN A 258 3.44 11.59 -10.66
CA GLN A 258 2.11 12.21 -10.59
C GLN A 258 2.07 13.50 -11.41
N ALA A 259 3.09 14.36 -11.28
CA ALA A 259 3.19 15.61 -12.01
C ALA A 259 3.42 15.42 -13.54
N ASP A 260 4.06 14.32 -13.95
CA ASP A 260 4.31 13.97 -15.36
C ASP A 260 3.30 12.94 -15.90
N PHE A 261 2.13 12.76 -15.24
CA PHE A 261 1.13 11.79 -15.66
C PHE A 261 0.35 12.29 -16.89
N THR A 262 1.07 12.39 -17.99
CA THR A 262 0.63 13.00 -19.26
C THR A 262 -0.68 12.40 -19.74
N GLY A 263 -1.66 13.27 -20.01
CA GLY A 263 -2.98 12.88 -20.52
C GLY A 263 -3.99 12.44 -19.44
N HIS A 264 -3.63 12.48 -18.17
CA HIS A 264 -4.52 12.17 -17.04
C HIS A 264 -4.76 13.37 -16.12
N GLY A 265 -3.73 14.21 -15.88
CA GLY A 265 -3.84 15.49 -15.20
C GLY A 265 -3.96 16.66 -16.20
N SER A 266 -4.46 17.77 -15.73
CA SER A 266 -4.48 19.05 -16.46
C SER A 266 -3.82 20.12 -15.59
N PRO A 267 -2.81 20.87 -16.10
CA PRO A 267 -2.21 21.97 -15.36
C PRO A 267 -3.24 23.00 -14.90
N VAL A 268 -3.07 23.52 -13.70
CA VAL A 268 -4.00 24.48 -13.07
C VAL A 268 -3.25 25.72 -12.63
N ASP A 269 -3.75 26.88 -13.03
CA ASP A 269 -3.25 28.16 -12.52
C ASP A 269 -3.61 28.38 -11.06
N ARG A 270 -2.77 29.10 -10.30
CA ARG A 270 -3.00 29.39 -8.85
C ARG A 270 -4.34 30.02 -8.57
N ALA A 271 -4.87 30.84 -9.49
CA ALA A 271 -6.14 31.51 -9.34
C ALA A 271 -7.36 30.57 -9.53
N ASP A 272 -7.16 29.42 -10.16
CA ASP A 272 -8.21 28.48 -10.55
C ASP A 272 -8.19 27.18 -9.73
N LEU A 273 -7.41 27.14 -8.65
CA LEU A 273 -7.30 25.99 -7.74
C LEU A 273 -8.66 25.59 -7.15
N GLN A 274 -8.97 24.30 -7.21
CA GLN A 274 -10.17 23.68 -6.67
C GLN A 274 -9.81 22.55 -5.70
N LEU A 275 -10.76 22.20 -4.83
CA LEU A 275 -10.60 21.08 -3.89
C LEU A 275 -10.15 19.82 -4.62
N GLY A 276 -9.11 19.18 -4.11
CA GLY A 276 -8.55 17.96 -4.68
C GLY A 276 -7.38 18.18 -5.64
N ASP A 277 -7.16 19.38 -6.19
CA ASP A 277 -5.99 19.64 -7.04
C ASP A 277 -4.70 19.29 -6.32
N LEU A 278 -3.75 18.66 -7.02
CA LEU A 278 -2.44 18.32 -6.48
C LEU A 278 -1.46 19.48 -6.68
N LEU A 279 -0.74 19.81 -5.62
CA LEU A 279 0.22 20.91 -5.55
C LEU A 279 1.62 20.29 -5.46
N PHE A 280 2.52 20.62 -6.38
CA PHE A 280 3.86 20.04 -6.48
C PHE A 280 4.94 21.03 -6.10
N TYR A 281 5.99 20.51 -5.46
CA TYR A 281 7.17 21.26 -5.00
C TYR A 281 8.43 20.59 -5.48
N ALA A 282 9.38 21.36 -6.00
CA ALA A 282 10.61 20.87 -6.65
C ALA A 282 11.84 21.64 -6.17
N ASP A 283 12.98 20.96 -6.09
CA ASP A 283 14.28 21.62 -5.83
C ASP A 283 14.67 22.58 -6.96
N ASN A 284 14.27 22.25 -8.19
CA ASN A 284 14.42 23.11 -9.36
C ASN A 284 13.09 23.16 -10.13
N THR A 285 12.35 24.25 -10.02
CA THR A 285 11.03 24.41 -10.67
C THR A 285 11.06 24.40 -12.20
N SER A 286 12.23 24.40 -12.82
CA SER A 286 12.39 24.22 -14.27
C SER A 286 12.60 22.76 -14.68
N ASP A 287 12.73 21.84 -13.71
CA ASP A 287 12.99 20.42 -13.93
C ASP A 287 12.02 19.56 -13.12
N PRO A 288 10.97 18.98 -13.74
CA PRO A 288 9.96 18.17 -13.04
C PRO A 288 10.56 16.91 -12.38
N SER A 289 11.72 16.42 -12.85
CA SER A 289 12.39 15.27 -12.23
C SER A 289 12.94 15.57 -10.82
N THR A 290 12.95 16.83 -10.41
CA THR A 290 13.39 17.27 -9.09
C THR A 290 12.22 17.52 -8.13
N ILE A 291 10.98 17.12 -8.51
CA ILE A 291 9.82 17.18 -7.64
C ILE A 291 10.02 16.22 -6.47
N TYR A 292 10.02 16.78 -5.27
CA TYR A 292 10.26 16.02 -4.03
C TYR A 292 9.05 15.93 -3.12
N HIS A 293 8.01 16.74 -3.36
CA HIS A 293 6.82 16.76 -2.50
C HIS A 293 5.55 17.05 -3.28
N VAL A 294 4.45 16.48 -2.80
CA VAL A 294 3.08 16.74 -3.29
C VAL A 294 2.14 16.93 -2.09
N ALA A 295 1.18 17.85 -2.25
CA ALA A 295 0.09 18.09 -1.32
C ALA A 295 -1.23 18.18 -2.09
N MET A 296 -2.38 18.16 -1.39
CA MET A 296 -3.69 18.31 -2.02
C MET A 296 -4.33 19.64 -1.56
N TYR A 297 -4.83 20.42 -2.51
CA TYR A 297 -5.51 21.68 -2.20
C TYR A 297 -6.83 21.41 -1.46
N ALA A 298 -6.97 22.03 -0.30
CA ALA A 298 -8.08 21.81 0.64
C ALA A 298 -9.08 23.00 0.72
N GLY A 299 -8.92 23.99 -0.19
CA GLY A 299 -9.77 25.18 -0.23
C GLY A 299 -9.28 26.33 0.65
N ASP A 300 -9.81 27.51 0.42
CA ASP A 300 -9.54 28.72 1.21
C ASP A 300 -8.05 29.03 1.40
N GLY A 301 -7.23 28.75 0.37
CA GLY A 301 -5.78 28.95 0.41
C GLY A 301 -5.03 27.94 1.28
N ASN A 302 -5.66 26.82 1.67
CA ASN A 302 -5.05 25.75 2.45
C ASN A 302 -4.82 24.49 1.60
N MET A 303 -3.91 23.65 2.09
CA MET A 303 -3.64 22.30 1.57
C MET A 303 -3.63 21.30 2.73
N VAL A 304 -3.90 20.04 2.41
CA VAL A 304 -3.68 18.89 3.30
C VAL A 304 -2.47 18.12 2.81
N GLU A 305 -1.57 17.76 3.73
CA GLU A 305 -0.29 17.16 3.38
C GLU A 305 0.23 16.17 4.42
N ALA A 306 0.94 15.14 3.94
CA ALA A 306 1.93 14.37 4.69
C ALA A 306 3.30 14.95 4.33
N TYR A 307 3.88 15.79 5.20
CA TYR A 307 4.99 16.67 4.84
C TYR A 307 6.35 15.98 4.91
N ASP A 308 6.78 15.61 6.12
CA ASP A 308 8.06 14.96 6.37
C ASP A 308 8.08 14.16 7.67
N SER A 309 9.16 13.40 7.89
CA SER A 309 9.38 12.62 9.11
C SER A 309 9.42 13.50 10.36
N GLY A 310 8.51 13.21 11.30
CA GLY A 310 8.33 13.97 12.53
C GLY A 310 7.21 14.99 12.46
N THR A 311 6.60 15.18 11.28
CA THR A 311 5.43 16.05 11.11
C THR A 311 4.18 15.20 10.86
N PRO A 312 3.11 15.32 11.67
CA PRO A 312 1.86 14.60 11.41
C PRO A 312 1.15 15.18 10.18
N ILE A 313 0.30 14.36 9.55
CA ILE A 313 -0.60 14.81 8.48
C ILE A 313 -1.45 15.96 9.00
N ARG A 314 -1.50 17.05 8.24
CA ARG A 314 -2.07 18.32 8.69
C ARG A 314 -2.71 19.11 7.56
N VAL A 315 -3.54 20.09 7.93
CA VAL A 315 -3.98 21.17 7.05
C VAL A 315 -3.13 22.40 7.36
N THR A 316 -2.60 23.07 6.34
CA THR A 316 -1.72 24.24 6.46
C THR A 316 -1.92 25.16 5.26
N PRO A 317 -1.61 26.47 5.35
CA PRO A 317 -1.64 27.36 4.20
C PRO A 317 -0.76 26.83 3.04
N VAL A 318 -1.25 27.01 1.80
CA VAL A 318 -0.47 26.67 0.62
C VAL A 318 0.82 27.49 0.58
N ARG A 319 1.93 26.82 0.35
CA ARG A 319 3.24 27.45 0.18
C ARG A 319 3.44 27.84 -1.29
N PHE A 320 3.33 29.10 -1.64
CA PHE A 320 3.66 29.61 -2.97
C PHE A 320 5.10 30.21 -2.99
N ASN A 321 6.03 29.47 -2.42
CA ASN A 321 7.44 29.85 -2.31
C ASN A 321 8.20 29.57 -3.61
N GLU A 322 9.54 29.71 -3.58
CA GLU A 322 10.44 29.50 -4.71
C GLU A 322 10.46 28.05 -5.20
N ASP A 323 10.11 27.09 -4.33
CA ASP A 323 10.03 25.65 -4.60
C ASP A 323 8.67 25.20 -5.17
N TYR A 324 7.66 26.08 -5.24
CA TYR A 324 6.36 25.74 -5.82
C TYR A 324 6.49 25.54 -7.34
N TRP A 325 6.40 24.27 -7.77
CA TRP A 325 6.52 23.90 -9.20
C TRP A 325 5.22 24.19 -9.98
N GLY A 326 4.05 23.82 -9.43
CA GLY A 326 2.77 23.96 -10.11
C GLY A 326 1.66 23.15 -9.47
N ALA A 327 0.53 23.07 -10.15
CA ALA A 327 -0.60 22.24 -9.74
C ALA A 327 -1.21 21.49 -10.92
N GLU A 328 -1.82 20.31 -10.63
CA GLU A 328 -2.51 19.48 -11.59
C GLU A 328 -3.87 19.05 -11.05
N ARG A 329 -4.87 19.03 -11.95
CA ARG A 329 -6.22 18.54 -11.69
C ARG A 329 -6.45 17.19 -12.35
N PHE A 330 -6.83 16.19 -11.56
CA PHE A 330 -7.21 14.84 -12.00
C PHE A 330 -8.72 14.64 -11.98
N LEU A 331 -9.49 15.55 -11.40
CA LEU A 331 -10.95 15.58 -11.47
C LEU A 331 -11.42 16.31 -12.74
N HIS A 332 -12.43 15.74 -13.44
CA HIS A 332 -12.96 16.27 -14.69
C HIS A 332 -14.42 16.68 -14.58
#